data_bcd7a1d3c854f1aca698355c1dd3c61b
#
_entry.id   bcd7a1d3c854f1aca698355c1dd3c61b
#
_cell.length_a   1.000
_cell.length_b   1.000
_cell.length_c   1.000
_cell.angle_alpha   90.00
_cell.angle_beta   90.00
_cell.angle_gamma   90.00
#
_symmetry.space_group_name_H-M   'P 1'
#
loop_
_entity.id
_entity.type
_entity.pdbx_description
1 polymer ?
#
loop_
_entity_poly.entity_id
_entity_poly.type
_entity_poly.pdbx_seq_one_letter_code
_entity_poly.pdbx_strand_id
1 'polypeptide(L)'
;MSKFMNQKFDYVVVGGGSSGCVVASRLSERSQNKVLLLEAGEDFVPGTEPMEIRDTFAGTAHSNPRFTWTGQTVTWGPRPGNKPDKRKAVRYAQGRVIGGGSS
;
A
#
# COMPACT_ATOMS: atom_id res chain seq x y z
N MET A 1 -2.06 17.73 11.90
CA MET A 1 -3.40 17.10 11.79
C MET A 1 -4.54 18.11 11.57
N SER A 2 -4.41 19.36 12.00
CA SER A 2 -5.48 20.37 11.85
C SER A 2 -5.68 20.95 10.43
N LYS A 3 -4.71 20.81 9.54
CA LYS A 3 -4.73 21.49 8.22
C LYS A 3 -5.85 21.02 7.29
N PHE A 4 -6.38 19.81 7.48
CA PHE A 4 -7.41 19.23 6.61
C PHE A 4 -8.81 19.15 7.24
N MET A 5 -8.94 19.40 8.55
CA MET A 5 -10.19 19.16 9.29
C MET A 5 -11.40 19.97 8.83
N ASN A 6 -11.20 21.07 8.11
CA ASN A 6 -12.30 21.92 7.59
C ASN A 6 -12.30 22.04 6.07
N GLN A 7 -11.55 21.18 5.38
CA GLN A 7 -11.56 21.16 3.92
C GLN A 7 -12.59 20.18 3.40
N LYS A 8 -13.29 20.55 2.35
CA LYS A 8 -14.17 19.67 1.61
C LYS A 8 -13.42 19.11 0.41
N PHE A 9 -13.54 17.82 0.20
CA PHE A 9 -13.01 17.11 -0.96
C PHE A 9 -14.15 16.49 -1.73
N ASP A 10 -14.04 16.47 -3.06
CA ASP A 10 -14.99 15.81 -3.94
C ASP A 10 -14.77 14.30 -3.93
N TYR A 11 -13.51 13.88 -3.77
CA TYR A 11 -13.12 12.47 -3.73
C TYR A 11 -12.10 12.23 -2.62
N VAL A 12 -12.26 11.10 -1.93
CA VAL A 12 -11.27 10.58 -0.98
C VAL A 12 -10.86 9.18 -1.45
N VAL A 13 -9.59 9.02 -1.77
CA VAL A 13 -8.98 7.75 -2.17
C VAL A 13 -8.21 7.22 -0.97
N VAL A 14 -8.55 6.03 -0.50
CA VAL A 14 -7.91 5.39 0.65
C VAL A 14 -6.94 4.31 0.17
N GLY A 15 -5.68 4.50 0.44
CA GLY A 15 -4.57 3.65 0.01
C GLY A 15 -3.86 4.20 -1.24
N GLY A 16 -2.58 4.56 -1.08
CA GLY A 16 -1.69 5.04 -2.13
C GLY A 16 -0.93 3.92 -2.84
N GLY A 17 -1.53 2.74 -2.97
CA GLY A 17 -0.97 1.66 -3.78
C GLY A 17 -1.16 1.88 -5.28
N SER A 18 -0.78 0.89 -6.10
CA SER A 18 -0.82 0.97 -7.57
C SER A 18 -2.17 1.47 -8.10
N SER A 19 -3.27 0.92 -7.60
CA SER A 19 -4.62 1.32 -8.02
C SER A 19 -5.01 2.71 -7.52
N GLY A 20 -4.74 3.00 -6.23
CA GLY A 20 -5.10 4.28 -5.62
C GLY A 20 -4.35 5.46 -6.24
N CYS A 21 -3.08 5.30 -6.54
CA CYS A 21 -2.28 6.30 -7.24
C CYS A 21 -2.86 6.62 -8.64
N VAL A 22 -3.25 5.59 -9.40
CA VAL A 22 -3.87 5.77 -10.71
C VAL A 22 -5.23 6.47 -10.59
N VAL A 23 -6.08 6.03 -9.67
CA VAL A 23 -7.42 6.63 -9.47
C VAL A 23 -7.29 8.09 -9.04
N ALA A 24 -6.44 8.38 -8.04
CA ALA A 24 -6.23 9.74 -7.57
C ALA A 24 -5.69 10.65 -8.69
N SER A 25 -4.71 10.17 -9.45
CA SER A 25 -4.14 10.90 -10.59
C SER A 25 -5.22 11.22 -11.62
N ARG A 26 -5.99 10.24 -12.06
CA ARG A 26 -7.05 10.44 -13.07
C ARG A 26 -8.16 11.37 -12.61
N LEU A 27 -8.57 11.26 -11.36
CA LEU A 27 -9.58 12.17 -10.81
C LEU A 27 -9.09 13.62 -10.74
N SER A 28 -7.80 13.82 -10.43
CA SER A 28 -7.21 15.16 -10.32
C SER A 28 -6.85 15.81 -11.65
N GLU A 29 -6.90 15.10 -12.77
CA GLU A 29 -6.78 15.70 -14.12
C GLU A 29 -7.85 16.78 -14.39
N ARG A 30 -9.01 16.66 -13.76
CA ARG A 30 -10.03 17.70 -13.79
C ARG A 30 -9.75 18.73 -12.71
N SER A 31 -9.36 19.93 -13.09
CA SER A 31 -8.92 21.00 -12.17
C SER A 31 -9.98 21.42 -11.13
N GLN A 32 -11.27 21.19 -11.41
CA GLN A 32 -12.36 21.44 -10.47
C GLN A 32 -12.45 20.39 -9.35
N ASN A 33 -11.89 19.21 -9.55
CA ASN A 33 -11.92 18.15 -8.55
C ASN A 33 -10.88 18.39 -7.44
N LYS A 34 -11.35 18.35 -6.19
CA LYS A 34 -10.49 18.29 -5.02
C LYS A 34 -10.37 16.84 -4.57
N VAL A 35 -9.21 16.24 -4.80
CA VAL A 35 -8.95 14.83 -4.48
C VAL A 35 -8.03 14.75 -3.28
N LEU A 36 -8.42 13.96 -2.29
CA LEU A 36 -7.57 13.60 -1.14
C LEU A 36 -7.13 12.15 -1.28
N LEU A 37 -5.83 11.91 -1.31
CA LEU A 37 -5.24 10.58 -1.19
C LEU A 37 -4.75 10.37 0.24
N LEU A 38 -5.23 9.32 0.89
CA LEU A 38 -4.81 8.90 2.22
C LEU A 38 -3.96 7.64 2.10
N GLU A 39 -2.74 7.71 2.61
CA GLU A 39 -1.83 6.57 2.68
C GLU A 39 -1.36 6.39 4.13
N ALA A 40 -1.28 5.13 4.59
CA ALA A 40 -0.85 4.80 5.95
C ALA A 40 0.67 4.73 6.09
N GLY A 41 1.37 4.53 4.97
CA GLY A 41 2.82 4.44 4.92
C GLY A 41 3.49 5.77 4.61
N GLU A 42 4.79 5.68 4.42
CA GLU A 42 5.60 6.86 4.10
C GLU A 42 5.49 7.23 2.62
N ASP A 43 5.59 8.52 2.37
CA ASP A 43 5.81 9.09 1.05
C ASP A 43 7.23 9.67 1.00
N PHE A 44 7.96 9.38 -0.04
CA PHE A 44 9.33 9.85 -0.22
C PHE A 44 9.40 10.86 -1.36
N VAL A 45 10.20 11.89 -1.15
CA VAL A 45 10.56 12.78 -2.26
C VAL A 45 11.34 11.96 -3.29
N PRO A 46 10.99 12.01 -4.58
CA PRO A 46 11.69 11.26 -5.62
C PRO A 46 13.22 11.44 -5.56
N GLY A 47 13.94 10.33 -5.51
CA GLY A 47 15.39 10.30 -5.38
C GLY A 47 15.91 10.25 -3.94
N THR A 48 15.05 10.35 -2.93
CA THR A 48 15.42 10.25 -1.50
C THR A 48 14.93 8.96 -0.85
N GLU A 49 14.40 8.05 -1.65
CA GLU A 49 13.90 6.77 -1.17
C GLU A 49 15.01 5.98 -0.46
N PRO A 50 14.71 5.29 0.63
CA PRO A 50 15.66 4.40 1.30
C PRO A 50 16.22 3.34 0.37
N MET A 51 17.43 2.86 0.68
CA MET A 51 18.12 1.83 -0.10
C MET A 51 17.25 0.60 -0.32
N GLU A 52 16.50 0.18 0.70
CA GLU A 52 15.62 -0.99 0.65
C GLU A 52 14.50 -0.87 -0.38
N ILE A 53 14.02 0.35 -0.64
CA ILE A 53 13.02 0.64 -1.69
C ILE A 53 13.67 0.73 -3.06
N ARG A 54 14.91 1.23 -3.13
CA ARG A 54 15.65 1.41 -4.39
C ARG A 54 16.35 0.14 -4.87
N ASP A 55 16.47 -0.85 -4.00
CA ASP A 55 17.14 -2.10 -4.31
C ASP A 55 16.34 -2.89 -5.35
N THR A 56 17.03 -3.47 -6.31
CA THR A 56 16.44 -4.42 -7.26
C THR A 56 15.97 -5.72 -6.61
N PHE A 57 16.47 -6.01 -5.40
CA PHE A 57 16.01 -7.14 -4.59
C PHE A 57 14.94 -6.69 -3.58
N ALA A 58 13.68 -6.87 -3.94
CA ALA A 58 12.54 -6.46 -3.12
C ALA A 58 12.45 -7.13 -1.73
N GLY A 59 13.23 -8.17 -1.45
CA GLY A 59 13.19 -8.92 -0.19
C GLY A 59 13.53 -8.10 1.03
N THR A 60 14.39 -7.09 0.90
CA THR A 60 14.79 -6.19 1.99
C THR A 60 13.62 -5.29 2.41
N ALA A 61 12.94 -4.66 1.46
CA ALA A 61 11.75 -3.84 1.73
C ALA A 61 10.58 -4.70 2.23
N HIS A 62 10.34 -5.85 1.59
CA HIS A 62 9.26 -6.78 1.96
C HIS A 62 9.36 -7.30 3.39
N SER A 63 10.58 -7.46 3.91
CA SER A 63 10.83 -7.93 5.27
C SER A 63 10.84 -6.81 6.31
N ASN A 64 10.86 -5.54 5.88
CA ASN A 64 11.00 -4.40 6.76
C ASN A 64 9.62 -3.92 7.25
N PRO A 65 9.34 -3.95 8.58
CA PRO A 65 8.07 -3.47 9.14
C PRO A 65 7.82 -1.97 8.94
N ARG A 66 8.82 -1.20 8.52
CA ARG A 66 8.66 0.19 8.12
C ARG A 66 7.78 0.31 6.87
N PHE A 67 7.95 -0.59 5.91
CA PHE A 67 7.31 -0.54 4.59
C PHE A 67 6.21 -1.57 4.39
N THR A 68 5.93 -2.39 5.40
CA THR A 68 4.92 -3.45 5.31
C THR A 68 4.01 -3.48 6.52
N TRP A 69 2.76 -3.90 6.30
CA TRP A 69 1.87 -4.27 7.38
C TRP A 69 2.39 -5.54 8.05
N THR A 70 2.41 -5.54 9.38
CA THR A 70 2.84 -6.68 10.20
C THR A 70 1.64 -7.38 10.83
N GLY A 71 1.82 -8.63 11.26
CA GLY A 71 0.81 -9.40 11.98
C GLY A 71 -0.27 -10.02 11.10
N GLN A 72 -0.22 -9.84 9.79
CA GLN A 72 -1.15 -10.49 8.88
C GLN A 72 -0.74 -11.93 8.59
N THR A 73 -1.74 -12.81 8.50
CA THR A 73 -1.55 -14.21 8.12
C THR A 73 -2.58 -14.63 7.07
N VAL A 74 -2.21 -15.57 6.24
CA VAL A 74 -3.11 -16.17 5.24
C VAL A 74 -3.05 -17.68 5.33
N THR A 75 -4.14 -18.34 4.96
CA THR A 75 -4.21 -19.76 4.73
C THR A 75 -4.58 -20.02 3.28
N TRP A 76 -3.96 -21.04 2.69
CA TRP A 76 -4.32 -21.44 1.32
C TRP A 76 -5.75 -21.94 1.26
N GLY A 77 -6.48 -21.50 0.25
CA GLY A 77 -7.84 -21.96 -0.02
C GLY A 77 -7.93 -23.46 -0.35
N PRO A 78 -9.14 -24.03 -0.36
CA PRO A 78 -9.36 -25.42 -0.76
C PRO A 78 -8.85 -25.67 -2.18
N ARG A 79 -8.08 -26.73 -2.34
CA ARG A 79 -7.66 -27.25 -3.64
C ARG A 79 -7.79 -28.78 -3.63
N PRO A 80 -8.03 -29.44 -4.78
CA PRO A 80 -7.97 -30.89 -4.86
C PRO A 80 -6.65 -31.41 -4.29
N GLY A 81 -6.70 -32.41 -3.39
CA GLY A 81 -5.53 -32.98 -2.71
C GLY A 81 -5.00 -32.20 -1.52
N ASN A 82 -5.50 -31.00 -1.25
CA ASN A 82 -5.10 -30.18 -0.09
C ASN A 82 -6.05 -30.39 1.09
N LYS A 83 -5.63 -31.18 2.07
CA LYS A 83 -6.44 -31.47 3.27
C LYS A 83 -6.56 -30.25 4.17
N PRO A 84 -7.78 -29.88 4.63
CA PRO A 84 -8.01 -28.69 5.48
C PRO A 84 -7.18 -28.68 6.77
N ASP A 85 -7.02 -29.83 7.41
CA ASP A 85 -6.29 -30.03 8.66
C ASP A 85 -4.77 -29.79 8.55
N LYS A 86 -4.24 -29.83 7.34
CA LYS A 86 -2.82 -29.58 7.05
C LYS A 86 -2.50 -28.15 6.60
N ARG A 87 -3.52 -27.28 6.52
CA ARG A 87 -3.34 -25.90 6.11
C ARG A 87 -2.88 -25.06 7.28
N LYS A 88 -1.60 -24.77 7.32
CA LYS A 88 -1.05 -23.85 8.30
C LYS A 88 -1.19 -22.41 7.82
N ALA A 89 -1.52 -21.50 8.74
CA ALA A 89 -1.42 -20.07 8.49
C ALA A 89 0.06 -19.70 8.25
N VAL A 90 0.30 -18.96 7.19
CA VAL A 90 1.63 -18.42 6.88
C VAL A 90 1.61 -16.90 6.98
N ARG A 91 2.75 -16.31 7.33
CA ARG A 91 2.88 -14.86 7.35
C ARG A 91 2.57 -14.29 5.97
N TYR A 92 1.77 -13.24 5.97
CA TYR A 92 1.47 -12.43 4.81
C TYR A 92 2.02 -11.02 5.03
N ALA A 93 2.69 -10.46 4.06
CA ALA A 93 3.13 -9.08 4.07
C ALA A 93 2.48 -8.32 2.92
N GLN A 94 2.05 -7.09 3.21
CA GLN A 94 1.47 -6.18 2.23
C GLN A 94 2.13 -4.82 2.39
N GLY A 95 2.42 -4.15 1.30
CA GLY A 95 3.08 -2.85 1.29
C GLY A 95 2.31 -1.79 2.08
N ARG A 96 3.05 -1.00 2.85
CA ARG A 96 2.59 0.18 3.60
C ARG A 96 3.53 1.33 3.30
N VAL A 97 3.43 1.84 2.11
CA VAL A 97 4.25 2.91 1.53
C VAL A 97 3.51 3.44 0.30
N ILE A 98 3.75 4.69 -0.09
CA ILE A 98 3.20 5.21 -1.34
C ILE A 98 3.70 4.34 -2.52
N GLY A 99 2.82 4.01 -3.46
CA GLY A 99 3.08 3.01 -4.50
C GLY A 99 2.68 1.58 -4.10
N GLY A 100 2.63 1.27 -2.80
CA GLY A 100 2.22 -0.03 -2.27
C GLY A 100 3.22 -1.13 -2.58
N GLY A 101 2.73 -2.31 -2.97
CA GLY A 101 3.58 -3.46 -3.29
C GLY A 101 4.35 -3.37 -4.60
N SER A 102 4.25 -2.26 -5.33
CA SER A 102 5.00 -1.98 -6.56
C SER A 102 6.10 -0.93 -6.38
N SER A 103 6.30 -0.49 -5.16
CA SER A 103 7.39 0.42 -4.80
C SER A 103 8.73 -0.28 -4.73
#